data_d15c4777f653f206f83621cba3bdd01e
#
_entry.id   d15c4777f653f206f83621cba3bdd01e
#
_cell.length_a   1.000
_cell.length_b   1.000
_cell.length_c   1.000
_cell.angle_alpha   90.00
_cell.angle_beta   90.00
_cell.angle_gamma   90.00
#
_symmetry.space_group_name_H-M   'P 1'
#
loop_
_entity.id
_entity.type
_entity.pdbx_description
1 polymer ?
#
loop_
_entity_poly.entity_id
_entity_poly.type
_entity_poly.pdbx_seq_one_letter_code
_entity_poly.pdbx_strand_id
1 'polypeptide(L)'
;MTKMADLHDLAVAERFLAAEARIAATFGRVEEAVAPLLRAMRARDRTTYVVDAERGALLGHAFLGPPYAPDAKAEWFVAWGLRFPDGGSGWEGADPPLPRGVHAVVALGAEGEPKPGPGPRSLARAKLPGGWSVVGGGAALLAAALPLHELPAEPDAMAAALAAWTLARLEDLRTVLPDLAAV
;
A
#
# COMPACT_ATOMS: atom_id res chain seq x y z
N MET A 1 -8.42 -19.62 33.45
CA MET A 1 -9.82 -19.87 33.01
C MET A 1 -10.15 -18.84 31.96
N THR A 2 -10.36 -19.24 30.72
CA THR A 2 -10.80 -18.33 29.62
C THR A 2 -12.26 -17.99 29.87
N LYS A 3 -12.56 -16.68 29.95
CA LYS A 3 -13.95 -16.21 30.10
C LYS A 3 -14.72 -16.57 28.82
N MET A 4 -15.90 -17.14 28.95
CA MET A 4 -16.77 -17.42 27.81
C MET A 4 -17.32 -16.10 27.26
N ALA A 5 -17.51 -16.05 25.94
CA ALA A 5 -18.11 -14.92 25.24
C ALA A 5 -19.55 -14.70 25.74
N ASP A 6 -19.95 -13.46 25.92
CA ASP A 6 -21.30 -13.06 26.25
C ASP A 6 -22.06 -12.46 25.05
N LEU A 7 -23.31 -12.05 25.22
CA LEU A 7 -24.13 -11.47 24.16
C LEU A 7 -23.54 -10.15 23.62
N HIS A 8 -22.81 -9.41 24.45
CA HIS A 8 -22.12 -8.20 24.00
C HIS A 8 -20.98 -8.55 23.05
N ASP A 9 -20.17 -9.55 23.38
CA ASP A 9 -19.09 -10.04 22.55
C ASP A 9 -19.61 -10.53 21.19
N LEU A 10 -20.75 -11.22 21.17
CA LEU A 10 -21.40 -11.67 19.93
C LEU A 10 -21.89 -10.50 19.08
N ALA A 11 -22.46 -9.46 19.67
CA ALA A 11 -22.88 -8.26 18.95
C ALA A 11 -21.70 -7.48 18.39
N VAL A 12 -20.56 -7.44 19.09
CA VAL A 12 -19.31 -6.86 18.58
C VAL A 12 -18.81 -7.67 17.38
N ALA A 13 -18.80 -9.00 17.47
CA ALA A 13 -18.40 -9.88 16.38
C ALA A 13 -19.28 -9.69 15.12
N GLU A 14 -20.60 -9.58 15.28
CA GLU A 14 -21.51 -9.31 14.16
C GLU A 14 -21.18 -7.98 13.46
N ARG A 15 -20.97 -6.90 14.25
CA ARG A 15 -20.57 -5.60 13.69
C ARG A 15 -19.21 -5.65 12.99
N PHE A 16 -18.28 -6.41 13.53
CA PHE A 16 -16.97 -6.61 12.92
C PHE A 16 -17.09 -7.29 11.55
N LEU A 17 -17.83 -8.41 11.48
CA LEU A 17 -18.06 -9.14 10.22
C LEU A 17 -18.76 -8.26 9.16
N ALA A 18 -19.75 -7.48 9.58
CA ALA A 18 -20.43 -6.54 8.68
C ALA A 18 -19.50 -5.42 8.21
N ALA A 19 -18.59 -4.94 9.04
CA ALA A 19 -17.59 -3.95 8.67
C ALA A 19 -16.55 -4.55 7.70
N GLU A 20 -16.07 -5.76 7.98
CA GLU A 20 -15.15 -6.50 7.13
C GLU A 20 -15.70 -6.69 5.71
N ALA A 21 -16.96 -7.11 5.57
CA ALA A 21 -17.60 -7.27 4.28
C ALA A 21 -17.66 -5.96 3.48
N ARG A 22 -17.95 -4.83 4.15
CA ARG A 22 -17.97 -3.50 3.49
C ARG A 22 -16.57 -3.05 3.08
N ILE A 23 -15.57 -3.29 3.93
CA ILE A 23 -14.17 -3.00 3.62
C ILE A 23 -13.75 -3.84 2.40
N ALA A 24 -14.01 -5.13 2.40
CA ALA A 24 -13.71 -6.02 1.28
C ALA A 24 -14.37 -5.55 -0.03
N ALA A 25 -15.63 -5.12 0.02
CA ALA A 25 -16.34 -4.59 -1.15
C ALA A 25 -15.69 -3.29 -1.67
N THR A 26 -15.30 -2.37 -0.76
CA THR A 26 -14.59 -1.13 -1.13
C THR A 26 -13.27 -1.44 -1.83
N PHE A 27 -12.49 -2.33 -1.25
CA PHE A 27 -11.21 -2.72 -1.84
C PHE A 27 -11.34 -3.57 -3.09
N GLY A 28 -12.40 -4.34 -3.26
CA GLY A 28 -12.72 -5.00 -4.51
C GLY A 28 -12.81 -4.02 -5.68
N ARG A 29 -13.45 -2.86 -5.49
CA ARG A 29 -13.49 -1.79 -6.50
C ARG A 29 -12.12 -1.18 -6.79
N VAL A 30 -11.30 -0.97 -5.76
CA VAL A 30 -9.91 -0.50 -5.95
C VAL A 30 -9.14 -1.50 -6.78
N GLU A 31 -9.25 -2.79 -6.47
CA GLU A 31 -8.59 -3.85 -7.20
C GLU A 31 -8.99 -3.93 -8.67
N GLU A 32 -10.28 -3.84 -8.95
CA GLU A 32 -10.80 -3.80 -10.33
C GLU A 32 -10.20 -2.63 -11.10
N ALA A 33 -10.12 -1.46 -10.48
CA ALA A 33 -9.56 -0.26 -11.10
C ALA A 33 -8.06 -0.39 -11.39
N VAL A 34 -7.27 -0.96 -10.48
CA VAL A 34 -5.81 -1.05 -10.64
C VAL A 34 -5.35 -2.26 -11.46
N ALA A 35 -6.19 -3.29 -11.62
CA ALA A 35 -5.84 -4.52 -12.29
C ALA A 35 -5.30 -4.35 -13.73
N PRO A 36 -5.84 -3.47 -14.59
CA PRO A 36 -5.29 -3.24 -15.92
C PRO A 36 -3.86 -2.67 -15.88
N LEU A 37 -3.61 -1.73 -14.96
CA LEU A 37 -2.30 -1.11 -14.78
C LEU A 37 -1.28 -2.10 -14.26
N LEU A 38 -1.64 -2.90 -13.26
CA LEU A 38 -0.77 -3.96 -12.73
C LEU A 38 -0.37 -4.97 -13.81
N ARG A 39 -1.32 -5.34 -14.69
CA ARG A 39 -0.99 -6.18 -15.86
C ARG A 39 -0.01 -5.49 -16.82
N ALA A 40 -0.19 -4.20 -17.08
CA ALA A 40 0.73 -3.42 -17.91
C ALA A 40 2.13 -3.34 -17.27
N MET A 41 2.22 -3.30 -15.95
CA MET A 41 3.47 -3.35 -15.17
C MET A 41 4.02 -4.77 -15.01
N ARG A 42 3.45 -5.77 -15.70
CA ARG A 42 3.86 -7.19 -15.61
C ARG A 42 3.86 -7.73 -14.17
N ALA A 43 2.94 -7.23 -13.35
CA ALA A 43 2.80 -7.67 -11.98
C ALA A 43 2.36 -9.15 -11.92
N ARG A 44 2.97 -9.89 -11.00
CA ARG A 44 2.74 -11.32 -10.75
C ARG A 44 2.45 -11.54 -9.26
N ASP A 45 2.01 -12.74 -8.94
CA ASP A 45 1.82 -13.20 -7.54
C ASP A 45 1.00 -12.21 -6.71
N ARG A 46 -0.11 -11.76 -7.32
CA ARG A 46 -1.00 -10.77 -6.71
C ARG A 46 -1.70 -11.37 -5.51
N THR A 47 -1.52 -10.75 -4.36
CA THR A 47 -2.23 -11.10 -3.14
C THR A 47 -3.30 -10.05 -2.86
N THR A 48 -4.54 -10.52 -2.72
CA THR A 48 -5.63 -9.67 -2.23
C THR A 48 -5.50 -9.47 -0.73
N TYR A 49 -5.96 -8.36 -0.24
CA TYR A 49 -5.84 -7.85 1.12
C TYR A 49 -5.55 -8.86 2.23
N VAL A 50 -4.36 -8.74 2.80
CA VAL A 50 -3.96 -9.44 4.01
C VAL A 50 -3.98 -8.44 5.16
N VAL A 51 -4.59 -8.83 6.26
CA VAL A 51 -4.49 -8.10 7.52
C VAL A 51 -3.12 -8.40 8.11
N ASP A 52 -2.25 -7.42 8.11
CA ASP A 52 -0.97 -7.47 8.81
C ASP A 52 -1.15 -6.78 10.18
N ALA A 53 -1.52 -7.57 11.18
CA ALA A 53 -1.78 -7.06 12.52
C ALA A 53 -0.51 -6.53 13.20
N GLU A 54 0.67 -7.08 12.88
CA GLU A 54 1.94 -6.65 13.46
C GLU A 54 2.34 -5.27 12.92
N ARG A 55 2.02 -5.00 11.64
CA ARG A 55 2.30 -3.72 10.99
C ARG A 55 1.12 -2.75 11.03
N GLY A 56 -0.01 -3.17 11.61
CA GLY A 56 -1.23 -2.37 11.63
C GLY A 56 -1.66 -1.92 10.24
N ALA A 57 -1.73 -2.86 9.32
CA ALA A 57 -2.03 -2.57 7.93
C ALA A 57 -3.02 -3.58 7.34
N LEU A 58 -3.76 -3.14 6.34
CA LEU A 58 -4.59 -3.97 5.47
C LEU A 58 -4.12 -3.73 4.05
N LEU A 59 -3.27 -4.59 3.50
CA LEU A 59 -2.59 -4.36 2.25
C LEU A 59 -2.85 -5.48 1.23
N GLY A 60 -3.12 -5.10 -0.02
CA GLY A 60 -2.87 -5.93 -1.19
C GLY A 60 -1.47 -5.65 -1.72
N HIS A 61 -0.85 -6.62 -2.37
CA HIS A 61 0.44 -6.44 -3.01
C HIS A 61 0.57 -7.26 -4.30
N ALA A 62 1.54 -6.88 -5.12
CA ALA A 62 1.93 -7.62 -6.31
C ALA A 62 3.42 -7.40 -6.60
N PHE A 63 4.12 -8.46 -7.00
CA PHE A 63 5.51 -8.38 -7.42
C PHE A 63 5.64 -7.88 -8.84
N LEU A 64 6.64 -7.06 -9.09
CA LEU A 64 6.90 -6.43 -10.38
C LEU A 64 7.89 -7.26 -11.21
N GLY A 65 7.65 -7.32 -12.52
CA GLY A 65 8.59 -7.87 -13.49
C GLY A 65 9.37 -6.79 -14.25
N PRO A 66 10.45 -7.17 -14.96
CA PRO A 66 11.17 -6.22 -15.82
C PRO A 66 10.25 -5.58 -16.87
N PRO A 67 10.42 -4.30 -17.22
CA PRO A 67 11.44 -3.33 -16.77
C PRO A 67 11.10 -2.57 -15.47
N TYR A 68 10.04 -2.95 -14.77
CA TYR A 68 9.56 -2.26 -13.56
C TYR A 68 10.22 -2.79 -12.28
N ALA A 69 11.02 -3.84 -12.38
CA ALA A 69 11.89 -4.32 -11.32
C ALA A 69 13.30 -3.79 -11.57
N PRO A 70 13.74 -2.73 -10.88
CA PRO A 70 15.03 -2.08 -11.15
C PRO A 70 16.24 -2.99 -10.93
N ASP A 71 16.13 -3.98 -10.06
CA ASP A 71 17.17 -4.97 -9.82
C ASP A 71 16.61 -6.39 -9.94
N ALA A 72 17.19 -7.21 -10.81
CA ALA A 72 16.80 -8.61 -10.98
C ALA A 72 17.14 -9.51 -9.77
N LYS A 73 17.95 -9.01 -8.82
CA LYS A 73 18.37 -9.75 -7.61
C LYS A 73 17.44 -9.51 -6.42
N ALA A 74 16.60 -8.48 -6.48
CA ALA A 74 15.60 -8.17 -5.48
C ALA A 74 14.20 -8.45 -6.04
N GLU A 75 13.29 -8.92 -5.21
CA GLU A 75 11.89 -9.01 -5.55
C GLU A 75 11.20 -7.67 -5.26
N TRP A 76 10.98 -6.90 -6.32
CA TRP A 76 10.30 -5.62 -6.23
C TRP A 76 8.80 -5.81 -6.17
N PHE A 77 8.14 -5.09 -5.28
CA PHE A 77 6.68 -5.16 -5.15
C PHE A 77 6.05 -3.77 -4.98
N VAL A 78 4.80 -3.68 -5.37
CA VAL A 78 3.92 -2.58 -5.00
C VAL A 78 2.89 -3.09 -4.01
N ALA A 79 2.55 -2.27 -3.02
CA ALA A 79 1.49 -2.54 -2.07
C ALA A 79 0.52 -1.37 -2.03
N TRP A 80 -0.76 -1.65 -1.77
CA TRP A 80 -1.81 -0.64 -1.65
C TRP A 80 -2.85 -1.07 -0.61
N GLY A 81 -3.45 -0.12 0.07
CA GLY A 81 -4.47 -0.41 1.07
C GLY A 81 -4.58 0.62 2.16
N LEU A 82 -4.77 0.18 3.40
CA LEU A 82 -4.89 1.03 4.58
C LEU A 82 -3.76 0.78 5.56
N ARG A 83 -3.33 1.84 6.22
CA ARG A 83 -2.44 1.80 7.37
C ARG A 83 -3.12 2.44 8.58
N PHE A 84 -2.97 1.79 9.74
CA PHE A 84 -3.51 2.24 11.02
C PHE A 84 -2.40 2.85 11.89
N PRO A 85 -2.71 3.85 12.74
CA PRO A 85 -1.70 4.62 13.46
C PRO A 85 -0.86 3.81 14.44
N ASP A 86 -1.43 2.76 15.01
CA ASP A 86 -0.81 1.94 16.06
C ASP A 86 -0.07 0.72 15.49
N GLY A 87 -0.03 0.58 14.19
CA GLY A 87 0.72 -0.46 13.51
C GLY A 87 2.21 -0.21 13.63
N GLY A 88 2.91 -1.24 14.08
CA GLY A 88 4.35 -1.20 14.33
C GLY A 88 5.16 -0.62 13.18
N SER A 89 6.30 -0.16 13.56
CA SER A 89 7.32 0.55 12.87
C SER A 89 7.80 -0.02 11.53
N GLY A 90 7.31 0.14 10.48
CA GLY A 90 8.00 -0.16 9.19
C GLY A 90 8.30 1.09 8.39
N TRP A 91 7.73 2.22 8.86
CA TRP A 91 7.69 3.46 8.09
C TRP A 91 8.14 4.66 8.93
N GLU A 92 8.79 4.37 10.04
CA GLU A 92 9.46 5.37 10.84
C GLU A 92 10.59 6.00 10.04
N GLY A 93 10.70 7.31 10.13
CA GLY A 93 11.73 8.05 9.36
C GLY A 93 11.35 8.32 7.90
N ALA A 94 10.08 8.20 7.54
CA ALA A 94 9.61 8.66 6.22
C ALA A 94 9.87 10.17 6.06
N ASP A 95 10.42 10.57 4.92
CA ASP A 95 10.72 11.95 4.56
C ASP A 95 10.06 12.31 3.21
N PRO A 96 9.10 13.22 3.17
CA PRO A 96 8.43 13.86 4.31
C PRO A 96 7.64 12.87 5.18
N PRO A 97 7.33 13.22 6.45
CA PRO A 97 6.58 12.36 7.36
C PRO A 97 5.20 11.98 6.81
N LEU A 98 4.81 10.73 7.01
CA LEU A 98 3.47 10.28 6.63
C LEU A 98 2.40 10.86 7.56
N PRO A 99 1.14 10.99 7.10
CA PRO A 99 0.04 11.48 7.92
C PRO A 99 -0.15 10.67 9.20
N ARG A 100 -0.56 11.32 10.26
CA ARG A 100 -1.01 10.63 11.47
C ARG A 100 -2.44 10.11 11.27
N GLY A 101 -2.79 9.03 11.99
CA GLY A 101 -4.11 8.44 11.90
C GLY A 101 -4.23 7.39 10.78
N VAL A 102 -5.46 6.94 10.53
CA VAL A 102 -5.73 5.99 9.47
C VAL A 102 -5.62 6.68 8.11
N HIS A 103 -4.86 6.11 7.22
CA HIS A 103 -4.68 6.64 5.87
C HIS A 103 -4.61 5.53 4.82
N ALA A 104 -5.04 5.83 3.61
CA ALA A 104 -4.75 5.01 2.46
C ALA A 104 -3.27 5.14 2.10
N VAL A 105 -2.70 4.08 1.56
CA VAL A 105 -1.28 4.03 1.21
C VAL A 105 -1.08 3.30 -0.11
N VAL A 106 -0.13 3.79 -0.90
CA VAL A 106 0.53 3.05 -1.98
C VAL A 106 2.02 3.06 -1.68
N ALA A 107 2.65 1.90 -1.73
CA ALA A 107 4.07 1.76 -1.44
C ALA A 107 4.79 0.98 -2.54
N LEU A 108 6.05 1.32 -2.75
CA LEU A 108 7.03 0.53 -3.48
C LEU A 108 8.00 -0.06 -2.47
N GLY A 109 8.25 -1.34 -2.57
CA GLY A 109 9.21 -2.04 -1.72
C GLY A 109 10.05 -3.03 -2.49
N ALA A 110 11.06 -3.58 -1.80
CA ALA A 110 11.89 -4.66 -2.31
C ALA A 110 12.19 -5.65 -1.19
N GLU A 111 12.07 -6.94 -1.50
CA GLU A 111 12.44 -8.04 -0.61
C GLU A 111 13.74 -8.69 -1.11
N GLY A 112 14.55 -9.16 -0.18
CA GLY A 112 15.84 -9.81 -0.46
C GLY A 112 17.01 -9.15 0.26
N GLU A 113 18.21 -9.71 0.08
CA GLU A 113 19.40 -9.09 0.63
C GLU A 113 19.62 -7.69 0.04
N PRO A 114 19.91 -6.68 0.89
CA PRO A 114 20.18 -5.33 0.42
C PRO A 114 21.43 -5.34 -0.44
N LYS A 115 21.26 -5.34 -1.74
CA LYS A 115 22.32 -5.15 -2.73
C LYS A 115 22.07 -3.88 -3.51
N PRO A 116 23.11 -3.34 -4.17
CA PRO A 116 23.09 -2.00 -4.72
C PRO A 116 22.00 -1.87 -5.80
N GLY A 117 20.79 -1.85 -5.36
CA GLY A 117 19.66 -1.30 -6.09
C GLY A 117 19.67 0.23 -5.90
N PRO A 118 18.74 0.95 -6.52
CA PRO A 118 18.62 2.37 -6.27
C PRO A 118 18.42 2.56 -4.77
N GLY A 119 19.48 2.95 -4.08
CA GLY A 119 19.44 3.21 -2.64
C GLY A 119 18.47 4.35 -2.37
N PRO A 120 18.07 4.58 -1.11
CA PRO A 120 17.15 5.67 -0.73
C PRO A 120 17.52 7.02 -1.35
N ARG A 121 18.81 7.26 -1.59
CA ARG A 121 19.30 8.50 -2.24
C ARG A 121 18.97 8.56 -3.74
N SER A 122 18.98 7.44 -4.44
CA SER A 122 18.59 7.39 -5.86
C SER A 122 17.10 7.54 -6.02
N LEU A 123 16.32 6.93 -5.12
CA LEU A 123 14.87 7.08 -5.07
C LEU A 123 14.46 8.52 -4.71
N ALA A 124 15.18 9.16 -3.77
CA ALA A 124 14.96 10.57 -3.44
C ALA A 124 15.30 11.53 -4.60
N ARG A 125 16.16 11.11 -5.53
CA ARG A 125 16.48 11.87 -6.74
C ARG A 125 15.52 11.60 -7.91
N ALA A 126 14.74 10.52 -7.83
CA ALA A 126 13.70 10.25 -8.80
C ALA A 126 12.72 11.43 -8.80
N LYS A 127 12.37 11.93 -9.99
CA LYS A 127 11.39 13.02 -10.14
C LYS A 127 9.98 12.46 -9.94
N LEU A 128 9.71 11.97 -8.73
CA LEU A 128 8.37 11.58 -8.35
C LEU A 128 7.49 12.82 -8.25
N PRO A 129 6.24 12.76 -8.70
CA PRO A 129 5.25 13.79 -8.42
C PRO A 129 5.12 14.03 -6.91
N GLY A 130 4.63 15.21 -6.50
CA GLY A 130 4.43 15.50 -5.08
C GLY A 130 3.55 14.47 -4.36
N GLY A 131 3.78 14.30 -3.05
CA GLY A 131 3.01 13.39 -2.21
C GLY A 131 3.65 12.01 -1.98
N TRP A 132 4.87 11.80 -2.46
CA TRP A 132 5.68 10.63 -2.13
C TRP A 132 6.68 10.94 -1.02
N SER A 133 6.87 9.96 -0.13
CA SER A 133 7.87 9.96 0.94
C SER A 133 8.89 8.86 0.69
N VAL A 134 10.15 9.14 0.97
CA VAL A 134 11.20 8.11 1.08
C VAL A 134 11.08 7.47 2.45
N VAL A 135 10.98 6.15 2.49
CA VAL A 135 10.85 5.38 3.74
C VAL A 135 12.21 4.78 4.08
N GLY A 136 12.69 5.07 5.26
CA GLY A 136 13.98 4.55 5.75
C GLY A 136 13.75 3.43 6.77
N GLY A 137 13.75 2.20 6.32
CA GLY A 137 13.62 1.02 7.18
C GLY A 137 12.62 -0.01 6.67
N GLY A 138 12.93 -1.28 6.82
CA GLY A 138 12.10 -2.39 6.34
C GLY A 138 12.13 -2.57 4.82
N ALA A 139 11.15 -3.30 4.29
CA ALA A 139 11.05 -3.61 2.87
C ALA A 139 10.48 -2.46 2.02
N ALA A 140 9.75 -1.51 2.61
CA ALA A 140 9.22 -0.35 1.90
C ALA A 140 10.30 0.70 1.67
N LEU A 141 10.36 1.25 0.46
CA LEU A 141 11.34 2.25 0.03
C LEU A 141 10.69 3.59 -0.28
N LEU A 142 9.51 3.58 -0.85
CA LEU A 142 8.70 4.76 -1.18
C LEU A 142 7.28 4.53 -0.70
N ALA A 143 6.64 5.59 -0.23
CA ALA A 143 5.22 5.56 0.12
C ALA A 143 4.53 6.86 -0.25
N ALA A 144 3.31 6.76 -0.76
CA ALA A 144 2.37 7.85 -0.84
C ALA A 144 1.20 7.55 0.10
N ALA A 145 0.70 8.57 0.80
CA ALA A 145 -0.37 8.41 1.76
C ALA A 145 -1.46 9.47 1.54
N LEU A 146 -2.71 9.06 1.78
CA LEU A 146 -3.89 9.91 1.74
C LEU A 146 -4.67 9.73 3.04
N PRO A 147 -4.79 10.78 3.88
CA PRO A 147 -5.62 10.73 5.08
C PRO A 147 -7.07 10.39 4.74
N LEU A 148 -7.68 9.44 5.45
CA LEU A 148 -9.06 9.01 5.12
C LEU A 148 -10.10 10.13 5.31
N HIS A 149 -9.82 11.11 6.17
CA HIS A 149 -10.72 12.24 6.36
C HIS A 149 -10.78 13.22 5.17
N GLU A 150 -9.87 13.08 4.21
CA GLU A 150 -9.89 13.84 2.95
C GLU A 150 -10.77 13.17 1.88
N LEU A 151 -11.20 11.93 2.11
CA LEU A 151 -12.10 11.23 1.21
C LEU A 151 -13.57 11.64 1.43
N PRO A 152 -14.42 11.55 0.41
CA PRO A 152 -15.86 11.74 0.57
C PRO A 152 -16.44 10.81 1.64
N ALA A 153 -17.43 11.30 2.42
CA ALA A 153 -18.08 10.51 3.45
C ALA A 153 -19.07 9.47 2.90
N GLU A 154 -19.57 9.69 1.70
CA GLU A 154 -20.52 8.80 1.04
C GLU A 154 -19.78 7.56 0.51
N PRO A 155 -20.24 6.31 0.83
CA PRO A 155 -19.46 5.10 0.58
C PRO A 155 -19.05 4.85 -0.88
N ASP A 156 -19.95 5.09 -1.84
CA ASP A 156 -19.64 4.87 -3.26
C ASP A 156 -18.68 5.93 -3.79
N ALA A 157 -18.83 7.18 -3.37
CA ALA A 157 -17.92 8.27 -3.72
C ALA A 157 -16.54 8.07 -3.08
N MET A 158 -16.50 7.60 -1.83
CA MET A 158 -15.28 7.24 -1.14
C MET A 158 -14.51 6.13 -1.88
N ALA A 159 -15.20 5.05 -2.23
CA ALA A 159 -14.59 3.93 -2.95
C ALA A 159 -14.05 4.37 -4.33
N ALA A 160 -14.79 5.20 -5.05
CA ALA A 160 -14.36 5.73 -6.34
C ALA A 160 -13.14 6.67 -6.20
N ALA A 161 -13.15 7.55 -5.20
CA ALA A 161 -12.03 8.46 -4.93
C ALA A 161 -10.77 7.70 -4.51
N LEU A 162 -10.92 6.68 -3.65
CA LEU A 162 -9.82 5.81 -3.23
C LEU A 162 -9.23 5.04 -4.43
N ALA A 163 -10.08 4.48 -5.28
CA ALA A 163 -9.64 3.77 -6.48
C ALA A 163 -8.89 4.71 -7.45
N ALA A 164 -9.42 5.90 -7.70
CA ALA A 164 -8.79 6.89 -8.56
C ALA A 164 -7.42 7.34 -8.00
N TRP A 165 -7.35 7.60 -6.69
CA TRP A 165 -6.10 8.00 -6.04
C TRP A 165 -5.06 6.88 -6.11
N THR A 166 -5.44 5.63 -5.80
CA THR A 166 -4.54 4.47 -5.85
C THR A 166 -4.01 4.26 -7.26
N LEU A 167 -4.89 4.34 -8.27
CA LEU A 167 -4.51 4.22 -9.68
C LEU A 167 -3.50 5.31 -10.08
N ALA A 168 -3.73 6.57 -9.69
CA ALA A 168 -2.82 7.67 -9.98
C ALA A 168 -1.44 7.44 -9.35
N ARG A 169 -1.37 6.97 -8.11
CA ARG A 169 -0.09 6.67 -7.44
C ARG A 169 0.67 5.50 -8.10
N LEU A 170 -0.02 4.46 -8.52
CA LEU A 170 0.61 3.37 -9.27
C LEU A 170 1.09 3.81 -10.65
N GLU A 171 0.38 4.73 -11.30
CA GLU A 171 0.81 5.32 -12.58
C GLU A 171 2.08 6.17 -12.43
N ASP A 172 2.21 6.91 -11.32
CA ASP A 172 3.45 7.62 -11.00
C ASP A 172 4.63 6.63 -10.95
N LEU A 173 4.47 5.50 -10.26
CA LEU A 173 5.50 4.46 -10.18
C LEU A 173 5.79 3.86 -11.56
N ARG A 174 4.76 3.56 -12.35
CA ARG A 174 4.92 3.02 -13.70
C ARG A 174 5.78 3.92 -14.58
N THR A 175 5.65 5.22 -14.42
CA THR A 175 6.38 6.21 -15.20
C THR A 175 7.84 6.31 -14.78
N VAL A 176 8.13 6.17 -13.48
CA VAL A 176 9.47 6.42 -12.91
C VAL A 176 10.34 5.16 -12.84
N LEU A 177 9.73 3.98 -12.63
CA LEU A 177 10.48 2.74 -12.39
C LEU A 177 11.40 2.33 -13.54
N PRO A 178 11.06 2.45 -14.83
CA PRO A 178 11.97 2.12 -15.92
C PRO A 178 13.23 2.97 -15.93
N ASP A 179 13.13 4.25 -15.55
CA ASP A 179 14.29 5.16 -15.48
C ASP A 179 15.22 4.81 -14.32
N LEU A 180 14.64 4.30 -13.21
CA LEU A 180 15.44 3.82 -12.07
C LEU A 180 16.19 2.53 -12.37
N ALA A 181 15.68 1.71 -13.28
CA ALA A 181 16.36 0.49 -13.73
C ALA A 181 17.52 0.75 -14.69
N ALA A 182 17.58 1.94 -15.28
CA ALA A 182 18.59 2.34 -16.27
C ALA A 182 19.85 3.00 -15.65
N VAL A 183 19.86 3.23 -14.34
CA VAL A 183 20.95 3.85 -13.57
C VAL A 183 21.72 2.80 -12.80
#